data_a64c017d20a52a45d9eef2dbd3e846bf
#
_entry.id   a64c017d20a52a45d9eef2dbd3e846bf
#
_cell.length_a   1.000
_cell.length_b   1.000
_cell.length_c   1.000
_cell.angle_alpha   90.00
_cell.angle_beta   90.00
_cell.angle_gamma   90.00
#
_symmetry.space_group_name_H-M   'P 1'
#
loop_
_entity.id
_entity.type
_entity.pdbx_description
1 polymer ?
#
loop_
_entity_poly.entity_id
_entity_poly.type
_entity_poly.pdbx_seq_one_letter_code
_entity_poly.pdbx_strand_id
1 'polypeptide(L)'
;MSPRDYWYAAGHYSASEHGGTHIDAPIHFSRGGLTVDQIPLAKLIAPTVVIDISEACNKNRDYRLSVDDLTTWEKQHGQIPDGSLVLARTGWGKYWPDKGHYLGSDVPGDINVLHFPGFSLEAARFLVTRRKIIGVGIDTASMDYGPSRLFEVHGIILGAGLYGLENIAHLDSLPPTAATIVALPMRIKGGSGAPTRIIAVLP
;
A
#
# COMPACT_ATOMS: atom_id res chain seq x y z
N MET A 1 9.88 -41.05 13.32
CA MET A 1 9.69 -40.39 14.62
C MET A 1 11.05 -40.12 15.21
N SER A 2 11.28 -38.97 15.83
CA SER A 2 12.52 -38.71 16.53
C SER A 2 12.62 -39.61 17.78
N PRO A 3 13.83 -39.96 18.23
CA PRO A 3 14.00 -40.82 19.42
C PRO A 3 13.41 -40.26 20.72
N ARG A 4 12.80 -39.08 20.71
CA ARG A 4 12.25 -38.36 21.88
C ARG A 4 10.75 -38.14 21.81
N ASP A 5 10.03 -38.80 20.91
CA ASP A 5 8.56 -38.83 20.85
C ASP A 5 7.87 -37.45 20.81
N TYR A 6 8.46 -36.45 20.09
CA TYR A 6 7.83 -35.15 19.86
C TYR A 6 7.56 -34.88 18.38
N TRP A 7 6.49 -34.16 18.10
CA TRP A 7 6.18 -33.65 16.76
C TRP A 7 7.09 -32.45 16.42
N TYR A 8 7.65 -32.42 15.20
CA TYR A 8 8.44 -31.31 14.67
C TYR A 8 8.11 -31.09 13.19
N ALA A 9 7.85 -29.82 12.81
CA ALA A 9 7.69 -29.40 11.42
C ALA A 9 8.53 -28.16 11.16
N ALA A 10 9.19 -28.11 10.03
CA ALA A 10 9.93 -26.95 9.53
C ALA A 10 9.85 -26.92 8.01
N GLY A 11 9.99 -25.73 7.44
CA GLY A 11 9.96 -25.50 6.01
C GLY A 11 11.01 -24.49 5.58
N HIS A 12 11.16 -24.36 4.27
CA HIS A 12 11.91 -23.27 3.65
C HIS A 12 10.96 -22.30 2.98
N TYR A 13 11.33 -21.01 2.98
CA TYR A 13 10.58 -19.93 2.36
C TYR A 13 11.50 -19.17 1.40
N SER A 14 11.00 -18.90 0.19
CA SER A 14 11.64 -18.04 -0.81
C SER A 14 10.56 -17.26 -1.54
N ALA A 15 10.69 -15.94 -1.58
CA ALA A 15 9.71 -15.06 -2.21
C ALA A 15 10.36 -13.75 -2.65
N SER A 16 9.64 -12.97 -3.50
CA SER A 16 9.94 -11.56 -3.74
C SER A 16 9.70 -10.74 -2.46
N GLU A 17 10.48 -9.70 -2.23
CA GLU A 17 10.24 -8.70 -1.18
C GLU A 17 8.89 -7.99 -1.39
N HIS A 18 8.48 -7.81 -2.66
CA HIS A 18 7.26 -7.13 -3.09
C HIS A 18 6.18 -8.15 -3.51
N GLY A 19 5.80 -9.04 -2.61
CA GLY A 19 4.81 -10.09 -2.88
C GLY A 19 3.66 -10.11 -1.88
N GLY A 20 2.42 -10.20 -2.39
CA GLY A 20 1.22 -10.16 -1.55
C GLY A 20 1.06 -8.82 -0.84
N THR A 21 0.46 -8.81 0.37
CA THR A 21 0.45 -7.60 1.20
C THR A 21 1.87 -7.30 1.68
N HIS A 22 2.41 -6.17 1.28
CA HIS A 22 3.80 -5.79 1.55
C HIS A 22 3.97 -4.29 1.77
N ILE A 23 5.16 -3.91 2.22
CA ILE A 23 5.63 -2.53 2.33
C ILE A 23 6.71 -2.27 1.29
N ASP A 24 6.65 -1.10 0.67
CA ASP A 24 7.73 -0.52 -0.12
C ASP A 24 8.52 0.46 0.73
N ALA A 25 9.80 0.18 0.95
CA ALA A 25 10.70 1.09 1.63
C ALA A 25 11.20 2.20 0.68
N PRO A 26 11.58 3.38 1.19
CA PRO A 26 12.09 4.48 0.36
C PRO A 26 13.18 4.08 -0.64
N ILE A 27 14.07 3.18 -0.28
CA ILE A 27 15.17 2.72 -1.15
C ILE A 27 14.68 2.10 -2.47
N HIS A 28 13.44 1.59 -2.50
CA HIS A 28 12.89 0.91 -3.68
C HIS A 28 12.91 1.80 -4.93
N PHE A 29 12.56 3.08 -4.79
CA PHE A 29 12.59 4.07 -5.89
C PHE A 29 13.43 5.31 -5.59
N SER A 30 14.15 5.35 -4.45
CA SER A 30 14.99 6.48 -4.08
C SER A 30 16.41 6.01 -3.71
N ARG A 31 17.38 6.31 -4.58
CA ARG A 31 18.79 5.98 -4.31
C ARG A 31 19.24 6.59 -2.99
N GLY A 32 19.70 5.75 -2.06
CA GLY A 32 20.12 6.18 -0.73
C GLY A 32 18.98 6.41 0.26
N GLY A 33 17.72 6.08 -0.13
CA GLY A 33 16.60 6.05 0.78
C GLY A 33 16.74 4.97 1.87
N LEU A 34 15.91 5.05 2.91
CA LEU A 34 15.90 4.06 3.98
C LEU A 34 15.51 2.67 3.45
N THR A 35 16.21 1.65 3.89
CA THR A 35 15.83 0.24 3.68
C THR A 35 14.75 -0.17 4.68
N VAL A 36 14.06 -1.28 4.45
CA VAL A 36 12.92 -1.71 5.28
C VAL A 36 13.31 -1.89 6.74
N ASP A 37 14.51 -2.38 7.03
CA ASP A 37 15.03 -2.56 8.39
C ASP A 37 15.43 -1.26 9.09
N GLN A 38 15.52 -0.15 8.33
CA GLN A 38 15.85 1.20 8.80
C GLN A 38 14.63 2.09 9.02
N ILE A 39 13.43 1.69 8.55
CA ILE A 39 12.22 2.47 8.80
C ILE A 39 11.97 2.54 10.31
N PRO A 40 11.86 3.74 10.90
CA PRO A 40 11.62 3.88 12.34
C PRO A 40 10.31 3.20 12.75
N LEU A 41 10.33 2.41 13.83
CA LEU A 41 9.16 1.70 14.34
C LEU A 41 7.96 2.64 14.59
N ALA A 42 8.22 3.85 15.06
CA ALA A 42 7.21 4.87 15.28
C ALA A 42 6.44 5.29 14.01
N LYS A 43 7.02 5.08 12.81
CA LYS A 43 6.32 5.31 11.54
C LYS A 43 5.47 4.11 11.09
N LEU A 44 5.70 2.94 11.65
CA LEU A 44 4.98 1.70 11.31
C LEU A 44 3.72 1.48 12.16
N ILE A 45 3.47 2.38 13.12
CA ILE A 45 2.28 2.44 13.97
C ILE A 45 1.72 3.85 13.86
N ALA A 46 0.62 4.04 13.15
CA ALA A 46 0.19 5.39 12.78
C ALA A 46 -1.33 5.56 12.75
N PRO A 47 -1.81 6.75 13.11
CA PRO A 47 -3.18 7.14 12.81
C PRO A 47 -3.41 7.07 11.30
N THR A 48 -4.62 6.69 10.91
CA THR A 48 -4.91 6.38 9.52
C THR A 48 -6.18 7.08 9.07
N VAL A 49 -6.15 7.55 7.83
CA VAL A 49 -7.33 8.03 7.12
C VAL A 49 -7.57 7.14 5.89
N VAL A 50 -8.84 6.85 5.61
CA VAL A 50 -9.28 6.03 4.48
C VAL A 50 -10.06 6.90 3.50
N ILE A 51 -9.53 7.04 2.29
CA ILE A 51 -10.18 7.75 1.19
C ILE A 51 -10.89 6.70 0.34
N ASP A 52 -12.22 6.66 0.40
CA ASP A 52 -13.01 5.71 -0.37
C ASP A 52 -13.30 6.24 -1.77
N ILE A 53 -12.73 5.60 -2.76
CA ILE A 53 -12.93 5.85 -4.20
C ILE A 53 -13.56 4.65 -4.92
N SER A 54 -14.11 3.71 -4.18
CA SER A 54 -14.60 2.43 -4.73
C SER A 54 -15.71 2.61 -5.77
N GLU A 55 -16.58 3.61 -5.60
CA GLU A 55 -17.63 3.91 -6.58
C GLU A 55 -17.05 4.38 -7.92
N ALA A 56 -16.03 5.25 -7.90
CA ALA A 56 -15.35 5.72 -9.11
C ALA A 56 -14.57 4.57 -9.79
N CYS A 57 -13.91 3.72 -8.99
CA CYS A 57 -13.19 2.55 -9.49
C CYS A 57 -14.12 1.51 -10.12
N ASN A 58 -15.34 1.34 -9.63
CA ASN A 58 -16.34 0.46 -10.27
C ASN A 58 -16.76 0.94 -11.67
N LYS A 59 -16.70 2.26 -11.91
CA LYS A 59 -17.03 2.86 -13.22
C LYS A 59 -15.83 2.91 -14.17
N ASN A 60 -14.62 3.00 -13.62
CA ASN A 60 -13.36 3.06 -14.37
C ASN A 60 -12.29 2.25 -13.63
N ARG A 61 -11.91 1.11 -14.18
CA ARG A 61 -10.90 0.22 -13.59
C ARG A 61 -9.49 0.84 -13.51
N ASP A 62 -9.21 1.85 -14.32
CA ASP A 62 -7.95 2.58 -14.33
C ASP A 62 -8.08 3.93 -13.61
N TYR A 63 -9.08 4.03 -12.70
CA TYR A 63 -9.27 5.26 -11.93
C TYR A 63 -8.04 5.57 -11.08
N ARG A 64 -7.74 6.84 -10.97
CA ARG A 64 -6.62 7.33 -10.17
C ARG A 64 -7.16 8.29 -9.11
N LEU A 65 -6.91 7.97 -7.84
CA LEU A 65 -7.25 8.86 -6.72
C LEU A 65 -6.73 10.26 -7.03
N SER A 66 -7.64 11.22 -7.06
CA SER A 66 -7.38 12.60 -7.47
C SER A 66 -7.21 13.56 -6.29
N VAL A 67 -6.75 14.78 -6.57
CA VAL A 67 -6.74 15.87 -5.57
C VAL A 67 -8.16 16.23 -5.14
N ASP A 68 -9.13 16.15 -6.05
CA ASP A 68 -10.53 16.43 -5.74
C ASP A 68 -11.12 15.40 -4.76
N ASP A 69 -10.76 14.12 -4.88
CA ASP A 69 -11.14 13.10 -3.91
C ASP A 69 -10.60 13.42 -2.51
N LEU A 70 -9.31 13.77 -2.44
CA LEU A 70 -8.65 14.16 -1.18
C LEU A 70 -9.31 15.39 -0.56
N THR A 71 -9.53 16.43 -1.35
CA THR A 71 -10.13 17.68 -0.83
C THR A 71 -11.61 17.53 -0.50
N THR A 72 -12.34 16.67 -1.21
CA THR A 72 -13.73 16.32 -0.89
C THR A 72 -13.80 15.57 0.43
N TRP A 73 -12.91 14.60 0.64
CA TRP A 73 -12.78 13.90 1.91
C TRP A 73 -12.47 14.88 3.05
N GLU A 74 -11.53 15.82 2.85
CA GLU A 74 -11.17 16.81 3.86
C GLU A 74 -12.31 17.78 4.20
N LYS A 75 -13.17 18.13 3.26
CA LYS A 75 -14.38 18.93 3.54
C LYS A 75 -15.33 18.23 4.50
N GLN A 76 -15.35 16.89 4.49
CA GLN A 76 -16.26 16.08 5.30
C GLN A 76 -15.67 15.74 6.68
N HIS A 77 -14.35 15.50 6.73
CA HIS A 77 -13.68 14.91 7.89
C HIS A 77 -12.61 15.81 8.54
N GLY A 78 -12.36 16.97 7.96
CA GLY A 78 -11.25 17.85 8.36
C GLY A 78 -9.96 17.53 7.59
N GLN A 79 -8.97 18.39 7.74
CA GLN A 79 -7.68 18.21 7.07
C GLN A 79 -7.02 16.89 7.51
N ILE A 80 -6.40 16.19 6.56
CA ILE A 80 -5.58 14.98 6.84
C ILE A 80 -4.57 15.31 7.94
N PRO A 81 -4.61 14.61 9.10
CA PRO A 81 -3.75 14.94 10.24
C PRO A 81 -2.27 14.69 9.94
N ASP A 82 -1.40 15.51 10.52
CA ASP A 82 0.04 15.30 10.47
C ASP A 82 0.43 13.91 11.03
N GLY A 83 1.36 13.23 10.38
CA GLY A 83 1.80 11.89 10.80
C GLY A 83 0.85 10.75 10.42
N SER A 84 -0.20 11.02 9.63
CA SER A 84 -1.13 9.98 9.18
C SER A 84 -0.57 9.11 8.06
N LEU A 85 -1.04 7.87 8.03
CA LEU A 85 -1.01 6.99 6.86
C LEU A 85 -2.30 7.21 6.05
N VAL A 86 -2.17 7.46 4.75
CA VAL A 86 -3.31 7.71 3.84
C VAL A 86 -3.59 6.46 3.03
N LEU A 87 -4.75 5.84 3.25
CA LEU A 87 -5.18 4.63 2.54
C LEU A 87 -6.20 4.96 1.47
N ALA A 88 -5.94 4.52 0.23
CA ALA A 88 -6.92 4.54 -0.85
C ALA A 88 -7.70 3.22 -0.84
N ARG A 89 -9.00 3.27 -0.56
CA ARG A 89 -9.92 2.15 -0.70
C ARG A 89 -10.51 2.18 -2.10
N THR A 90 -10.08 1.28 -2.96
CA THR A 90 -10.60 1.15 -4.32
C THR A 90 -11.75 0.13 -4.42
N GLY A 91 -11.88 -0.74 -3.40
CA GLY A 91 -12.79 -1.89 -3.42
C GLY A 91 -12.28 -3.03 -4.32
N TRP A 92 -11.00 -2.98 -4.71
CA TRP A 92 -10.39 -3.92 -5.65
C TRP A 92 -10.13 -5.28 -5.01
N GLY A 93 -9.92 -5.33 -3.69
CA GLY A 93 -9.69 -6.55 -2.93
C GLY A 93 -10.74 -7.64 -3.13
N LYS A 94 -11.98 -7.27 -3.56
CA LYS A 94 -13.06 -8.22 -3.90
C LYS A 94 -12.72 -9.17 -5.05
N TYR A 95 -11.76 -8.81 -5.89
CA TYR A 95 -11.33 -9.62 -7.03
C TYR A 95 -10.24 -10.63 -6.67
N TRP A 96 -9.62 -10.52 -5.49
CA TRP A 96 -8.66 -11.51 -5.02
C TRP A 96 -9.34 -12.86 -4.70
N PRO A 97 -8.77 -14.05 -5.11
CA PRO A 97 -7.47 -14.24 -5.77
C PRO A 97 -7.53 -14.38 -7.30
N ASP A 98 -8.58 -13.93 -7.95
CA ASP A 98 -8.74 -13.99 -9.41
C ASP A 98 -7.78 -13.00 -10.07
N LYS A 99 -6.64 -13.49 -10.60
CA LYS A 99 -5.62 -12.65 -11.22
C LYS A 99 -6.11 -11.88 -12.43
N GLY A 100 -6.94 -12.50 -13.27
CA GLY A 100 -7.50 -11.88 -14.47
C GLY A 100 -8.33 -10.64 -14.14
N HIS A 101 -9.15 -10.71 -13.08
CA HIS A 101 -9.91 -9.57 -12.59
C HIS A 101 -9.04 -8.60 -11.78
N TYR A 102 -8.17 -9.10 -10.90
CA TYR A 102 -7.38 -8.28 -9.98
C TYR A 102 -6.28 -7.48 -10.68
N LEU A 103 -5.54 -8.11 -11.61
CA LEU A 103 -4.44 -7.47 -12.33
C LEU A 103 -4.85 -6.98 -13.73
N GLY A 104 -5.97 -7.47 -14.27
CA GLY A 104 -6.37 -7.22 -15.66
C GLY A 104 -5.84 -8.26 -16.64
N SER A 105 -4.98 -9.18 -16.18
CA SER A 105 -4.43 -10.29 -16.94
C SER A 105 -4.02 -11.42 -16.03
N ASP A 106 -4.15 -12.65 -16.51
CA ASP A 106 -3.63 -13.86 -15.88
C ASP A 106 -2.30 -14.31 -16.49
N VAL A 107 -1.78 -13.57 -17.50
CA VAL A 107 -0.49 -13.84 -18.12
C VAL A 107 0.64 -13.38 -17.20
N PRO A 108 1.47 -14.28 -16.68
CA PRO A 108 2.53 -13.91 -15.76
C PRO A 108 3.56 -12.99 -16.42
N GLY A 109 3.90 -11.87 -15.73
CA GLY A 109 4.98 -10.98 -16.15
C GLY A 109 4.66 -10.01 -17.29
N ASP A 110 3.45 -10.06 -17.87
CA ASP A 110 3.06 -9.07 -18.88
C ASP A 110 2.50 -7.80 -18.22
N ILE A 111 3.39 -6.86 -17.98
CA ILE A 111 3.03 -5.55 -17.42
C ILE A 111 2.26 -4.65 -18.40
N ASN A 112 2.19 -5.02 -19.71
CA ASN A 112 1.55 -4.16 -20.72
C ASN A 112 0.02 -4.22 -20.70
N VAL A 113 -0.52 -5.21 -20.03
CA VAL A 113 -1.96 -5.50 -19.96
C VAL A 113 -2.53 -5.33 -18.55
N LEU A 114 -1.77 -4.70 -17.65
CA LEU A 114 -2.24 -4.46 -16.29
C LEU A 114 -3.27 -3.33 -16.27
N HIS A 115 -4.38 -3.58 -15.56
CA HIS A 115 -5.49 -2.66 -15.41
C HIS A 115 -6.06 -2.75 -13.99
N PHE A 116 -5.73 -1.79 -13.15
CA PHE A 116 -6.27 -1.62 -11.78
C PHE A 116 -6.08 -0.16 -11.33
N PRO A 117 -6.88 0.31 -10.34
CA PRO A 117 -6.78 1.67 -9.83
C PRO A 117 -5.45 1.95 -9.10
N GLY A 118 -5.11 3.23 -9.01
CA GLY A 118 -3.95 3.72 -8.24
C GLY A 118 -4.12 5.16 -7.78
N PHE A 119 -3.03 5.78 -7.39
CA PHE A 119 -2.97 7.23 -7.14
C PHE A 119 -2.68 7.99 -8.43
N SER A 120 -3.17 9.22 -8.54
CA SER A 120 -2.70 10.14 -9.55
C SER A 120 -1.38 10.80 -9.13
N LEU A 121 -0.61 11.23 -10.12
CA LEU A 121 0.62 12.00 -9.91
C LEU A 121 0.37 13.26 -9.08
N GLU A 122 -0.73 13.96 -9.38
CA GLU A 122 -1.13 15.19 -8.71
C GLU A 122 -1.50 14.94 -7.26
N ALA A 123 -2.22 13.84 -6.97
CA ALA A 123 -2.57 13.46 -5.61
C ALA A 123 -1.32 13.09 -4.79
N ALA A 124 -0.39 12.32 -5.37
CA ALA A 124 0.88 12.00 -4.72
C ALA A 124 1.68 13.28 -4.39
N ARG A 125 1.81 14.21 -5.35
CA ARG A 125 2.46 15.51 -5.12
C ARG A 125 1.76 16.34 -4.05
N PHE A 126 0.42 16.39 -4.08
CA PHE A 126 -0.37 17.10 -3.06
C PHE A 126 -0.10 16.54 -1.67
N LEU A 127 -0.14 15.21 -1.50
CA LEU A 127 0.11 14.55 -0.23
C LEU A 127 1.52 14.85 0.30
N VAL A 128 2.54 14.78 -0.56
CA VAL A 128 3.93 15.04 -0.16
C VAL A 128 4.19 16.51 0.15
N THR A 129 3.62 17.44 -0.63
CA THR A 129 3.97 18.87 -0.52
C THR A 129 3.04 19.67 0.37
N ARG A 130 1.81 19.22 0.56
CA ARG A 130 0.75 19.94 1.28
C ARG A 130 0.31 19.26 2.57
N ARG A 131 0.75 18.02 2.81
CA ARG A 131 0.41 17.24 4.01
C ARG A 131 1.68 16.62 4.59
N LYS A 132 1.71 16.46 5.89
CA LYS A 132 2.85 15.84 6.59
C LYS A 132 2.54 14.38 6.90
N ILE A 133 2.22 13.61 5.85
CA ILE A 133 1.94 12.18 5.97
C ILE A 133 3.23 11.39 6.19
N ILE A 134 3.10 10.14 6.62
CA ILE A 134 4.24 9.21 6.79
C ILE A 134 4.30 8.13 5.72
N GLY A 135 3.23 7.90 5.00
CA GLY A 135 3.13 6.91 3.95
C GLY A 135 1.76 6.90 3.31
N VAL A 136 1.62 6.09 2.29
CA VAL A 136 0.35 5.80 1.61
C VAL A 136 0.09 4.30 1.59
N GLY A 137 -1.16 3.90 1.34
CA GLY A 137 -1.48 2.49 1.12
C GLY A 137 -2.68 2.31 0.21
N ILE A 138 -2.83 1.11 -0.37
CA ILE A 138 -3.87 0.80 -1.34
C ILE A 138 -4.21 -0.69 -1.34
N ASP A 139 -5.43 -1.05 -1.74
CA ASP A 139 -5.92 -2.42 -1.87
C ASP A 139 -5.73 -3.02 -3.29
N THR A 140 -4.87 -2.39 -4.11
CA THR A 140 -4.44 -2.89 -5.42
C THR A 140 -2.99 -3.38 -5.39
N ALA A 141 -2.54 -3.94 -6.52
CA ALA A 141 -1.20 -4.50 -6.66
C ALA A 141 -0.08 -3.46 -6.72
N SER A 142 -0.42 -2.18 -6.89
CA SER A 142 0.53 -1.07 -6.93
C SER A 142 -0.13 0.24 -6.56
N MET A 143 0.63 1.16 -5.94
CA MET A 143 0.19 2.54 -5.73
C MET A 143 0.12 3.32 -7.05
N ASP A 144 0.92 2.98 -8.05
CA ASP A 144 0.69 3.40 -9.43
C ASP A 144 -0.45 2.58 -10.04
N TYR A 145 -1.31 3.20 -10.88
CA TYR A 145 -2.37 2.48 -11.56
C TYR A 145 -1.81 1.49 -12.61
N GLY A 146 -2.56 0.43 -12.93
CA GLY A 146 -2.07 -0.68 -13.76
C GLY A 146 -1.36 -0.29 -15.06
N PRO A 147 -1.90 0.63 -15.90
CA PRO A 147 -1.24 1.08 -17.11
C PRO A 147 0.01 1.96 -16.93
N SER A 148 0.41 2.31 -15.69
CA SER A 148 1.63 3.10 -15.44
C SER A 148 2.88 2.38 -15.98
N ARG A 149 3.78 3.13 -16.61
CA ARG A 149 5.05 2.61 -17.15
C ARG A 149 6.27 3.27 -16.52
N LEU A 150 6.08 4.42 -15.90
CA LEU A 150 7.15 5.23 -15.33
C LEU A 150 7.19 5.16 -13.80
N PHE A 151 6.20 4.53 -13.16
CA PHE A 151 6.10 4.39 -11.71
C PHE A 151 6.28 5.74 -10.99
N GLU A 152 5.59 6.78 -11.52
CA GLU A 152 5.79 8.16 -11.08
C GLU A 152 5.33 8.38 -9.65
N VAL A 153 4.26 7.69 -9.21
CA VAL A 153 3.76 7.77 -7.84
C VAL A 153 4.78 7.18 -6.87
N HIS A 154 5.36 6.02 -7.19
CA HIS A 154 6.48 5.46 -6.42
C HIS A 154 7.63 6.46 -6.31
N GLY A 155 8.05 7.03 -7.43
CA GLY A 155 9.13 8.02 -7.44
C GLY A 155 8.88 9.22 -6.53
N ILE A 156 7.64 9.71 -6.45
CA ILE A 156 7.26 10.86 -5.61
C ILE A 156 7.18 10.45 -4.14
N ILE A 157 6.44 9.41 -3.82
CA ILE A 157 6.18 8.98 -2.44
C ILE A 157 7.49 8.50 -1.79
N LEU A 158 8.17 7.55 -2.42
CA LEU A 158 9.39 6.96 -1.87
C LEU A 158 10.57 7.95 -1.94
N GLY A 159 10.59 8.80 -2.98
CA GLY A 159 11.57 9.90 -3.11
C GLY A 159 11.47 10.95 -2.00
N ALA A 160 10.30 11.12 -1.42
CA ALA A 160 10.08 11.98 -0.25
C ALA A 160 10.44 11.30 1.10
N GLY A 161 10.96 10.07 1.08
CA GLY A 161 11.30 9.30 2.29
C GLY A 161 10.08 8.74 3.02
N LEU A 162 8.93 8.64 2.31
CA LEU A 162 7.72 7.99 2.79
C LEU A 162 7.72 6.52 2.35
N TYR A 163 6.84 5.69 2.93
CA TYR A 163 6.69 4.30 2.52
C TYR A 163 5.33 4.06 1.86
N GLY A 164 5.24 2.96 1.08
CA GLY A 164 3.99 2.48 0.50
C GLY A 164 3.56 1.15 1.11
N LEU A 165 2.24 0.92 1.17
CA LEU A 165 1.65 -0.38 1.50
C LEU A 165 0.77 -0.81 0.33
N GLU A 166 0.97 -2.01 -0.18
CA GLU A 166 0.27 -2.52 -1.35
C GLU A 166 -0.45 -3.83 -1.04
N ASN A 167 -1.46 -4.15 -1.84
CA ASN A 167 -2.30 -5.33 -1.66
C ASN A 167 -2.91 -5.42 -0.25
N ILE A 168 -3.39 -4.31 0.30
CA ILE A 168 -4.03 -4.29 1.62
C ILE A 168 -5.42 -4.92 1.50
N ALA A 169 -5.69 -5.91 2.34
CA ALA A 169 -7.02 -6.51 2.41
C ALA A 169 -7.94 -5.77 3.40
N HIS A 170 -9.25 -5.93 3.21
CA HIS A 170 -10.29 -5.50 4.16
C HIS A 170 -10.32 -4.01 4.51
N LEU A 171 -9.95 -3.13 3.59
CA LEU A 171 -10.09 -1.68 3.79
C LEU A 171 -11.55 -1.21 3.94
N ASP A 172 -12.50 -2.03 3.48
CA ASP A 172 -13.95 -1.82 3.65
C ASP A 172 -14.42 -1.93 5.08
N SER A 173 -13.64 -2.56 5.96
CA SER A 173 -13.93 -2.68 7.40
C SER A 173 -13.47 -1.47 8.21
N LEU A 174 -12.74 -0.54 7.60
CA LEU A 174 -12.17 0.61 8.31
C LEU A 174 -13.08 1.85 8.22
N PRO A 175 -13.21 2.60 9.32
CA PRO A 175 -13.84 3.92 9.27
C PRO A 175 -12.95 4.91 8.49
N PRO A 176 -13.52 6.03 7.99
CA PRO A 176 -12.73 7.03 7.27
C PRO A 176 -11.65 7.69 8.13
N THR A 177 -11.81 7.69 9.45
CA THR A 177 -10.87 8.27 10.43
C THR A 177 -10.80 7.42 11.70
N ALA A 178 -9.87 7.77 12.59
CA ALA A 178 -9.74 7.23 13.94
C ALA A 178 -9.25 5.78 14.06
N ALA A 179 -8.93 5.10 12.96
CA ALA A 179 -8.21 3.85 13.02
C ALA A 179 -6.70 4.09 13.21
N THR A 180 -6.04 3.17 13.89
CA THR A 180 -4.57 3.11 13.96
C THR A 180 -4.10 1.86 13.24
N ILE A 181 -3.23 2.01 12.25
CA ILE A 181 -2.60 0.89 11.55
C ILE A 181 -1.30 0.52 12.24
N VAL A 182 -1.08 -0.78 12.39
CA VAL A 182 0.18 -1.41 12.77
C VAL A 182 0.65 -2.24 11.59
N ALA A 183 1.69 -1.79 10.88
CA ALA A 183 2.24 -2.43 9.68
C ALA A 183 3.69 -2.83 9.93
N LEU A 184 3.90 -4.02 10.51
CA LEU A 184 5.22 -4.52 10.88
C LEU A 184 5.74 -5.50 9.81
N PRO A 185 6.66 -5.06 8.94
CA PRO A 185 7.22 -5.91 7.90
C PRO A 185 8.22 -6.92 8.46
N MET A 186 8.49 -7.97 7.69
CA MET A 186 9.68 -8.78 7.88
C MET A 186 10.91 -7.87 7.83
N ARG A 187 11.76 -7.91 8.86
CA ARG A 187 12.92 -7.04 8.97
C ARG A 187 14.11 -7.55 8.16
N ILE A 188 14.03 -7.40 6.84
CA ILE A 188 15.09 -7.82 5.90
C ILE A 188 16.19 -6.76 5.88
N LYS A 189 17.41 -7.14 6.27
CA LYS A 189 18.54 -6.21 6.25
C LYS A 189 18.85 -5.75 4.83
N GLY A 190 18.76 -4.44 4.61
CA GLY A 190 19.01 -3.83 3.29
C GLY A 190 17.87 -4.06 2.29
N GLY A 191 16.73 -4.60 2.71
CA GLY A 191 15.59 -4.88 1.84
C GLY A 191 14.94 -3.63 1.28
N SER A 192 14.48 -3.70 0.03
CA SER A 192 13.73 -2.63 -0.64
C SER A 192 12.25 -2.62 -0.25
N GLY A 193 11.77 -3.72 0.26
CA GLY A 193 10.43 -3.95 0.77
C GLY A 193 10.38 -5.24 1.58
N ALA A 194 9.21 -5.61 2.07
CA ALA A 194 9.01 -6.88 2.75
C ALA A 194 7.53 -7.25 2.86
N PRO A 195 7.21 -8.55 2.87
CA PRO A 195 5.89 -9.03 3.27
C PRO A 195 5.51 -8.48 4.64
N THR A 196 4.26 -8.01 4.76
CA THR A 196 3.81 -7.28 5.93
C THR A 196 2.44 -7.78 6.38
N ARG A 197 2.31 -8.13 7.65
CA ARG A 197 1.00 -8.33 8.26
C ARG A 197 0.50 -7.02 8.83
N ILE A 198 -0.63 -6.53 8.29
CA ILE A 198 -1.23 -5.26 8.71
C ILE A 198 -2.38 -5.54 9.67
N ILE A 199 -2.43 -4.80 10.77
CA ILE A 199 -3.49 -4.84 11.76
C ILE A 199 -4.05 -3.44 11.90
N ALA A 200 -5.38 -3.31 11.96
CA ALA A 200 -6.05 -2.08 12.33
C ALA A 200 -6.59 -2.18 13.75
N VAL A 201 -6.29 -1.18 14.55
CA VAL A 201 -6.93 -0.96 15.86
C VAL A 201 -8.01 0.08 15.66
N LEU A 202 -9.24 -0.29 15.96
CA LEU A 202 -10.41 0.57 15.84
C LEU A 202 -10.68 1.28 17.17
N PRO A 203 -11.35 2.44 17.16
CA PRO A 203 -11.70 3.21 18.36
C PRO A 203 -12.64 2.44 19.28
#